data_cbd0c8f870a8f705e8b219b5cf95b4a9
#
_entry.id   cbd0c8f870a8f705e8b219b5cf95b4a9
#
_cell.length_a   1.000
_cell.length_b   1.000
_cell.length_c   1.000
_cell.angle_alpha   90.00
_cell.angle_beta   90.00
_cell.angle_gamma   90.00
#
_symmetry.space_group_name_H-M   'P 1'
#
loop_
_entity.id
_entity.type
_entity.pdbx_description
1 polymer ?
#
loop_
_entity_poly.entity_id
_entity_poly.type
_entity_poly.pdbx_seq_one_letter_code
_entity_poly.pdbx_strand_id
1 'polypeptide(L)'
;MLKFVKIFVVHLKSLFKTLIFIFLFVFCFSSIAQNSGLVLDLENKPIDKVSVFIADQNILLKTNDLGEFFFQGKLPNNSYLNFYKNGYVSKLVKYKEGNDFKVFLKKLHVKLDEVGVVESYSELGNTKLTNIEKKSLENIFLRDNSLVESITQLSGLDIVSSGLGIQKVVVRGLSGMRVVTFLNGMQINNQQWANDHGIGFTDLGLGEVELIKGASALKYGSEAIGGLLYFKDAPFVSSKKIKGFLATKFNNSSYFSSSQFGFKWNKQNFYFNLYGQYSISSDYRLPNNDYLFNSRFNQNAVKFSIAHRFKGLQNIFRYQYHNENPGIPAHAHVDPSNVNIEDITSSSLDLSDGYRLLTPYQSVNNHLFTYK
;
A
#
# COMPACT_ATOMS: atom_id res chain seq x y z
N MET A 1 6.55 54.75 80.25
CA MET A 1 6.04 53.49 79.63
C MET A 1 5.36 53.74 78.25
N LEU A 2 4.51 54.69 78.06
CA LEU A 2 3.80 54.97 76.80
C LEU A 2 4.69 55.28 75.56
N LYS A 3 5.84 55.98 75.76
CA LYS A 3 6.76 56.31 74.67
C LYS A 3 7.48 55.15 74.11
N PHE A 4 7.83 54.17 74.92
CA PHE A 4 8.51 52.90 74.45
C PHE A 4 7.60 52.06 73.61
N VAL A 5 6.35 51.94 73.99
CA VAL A 5 5.31 51.16 73.26
C VAL A 5 5.05 51.77 71.87
N LYS A 6 5.01 53.08 71.73
CA LYS A 6 4.85 53.78 70.43
C LYS A 6 6.01 53.56 69.50
N ILE A 7 7.24 53.57 70.00
CA ILE A 7 8.44 53.31 69.18
C ILE A 7 8.51 51.86 68.74
N PHE A 8 8.14 50.95 69.64
CA PHE A 8 8.12 49.53 69.28
C PHE A 8 7.05 49.21 68.22
N VAL A 9 5.85 49.75 68.29
CA VAL A 9 4.78 49.60 67.32
C VAL A 9 5.15 50.21 65.95
N VAL A 10 5.89 51.28 65.88
CA VAL A 10 6.36 51.93 64.65
C VAL A 10 7.42 51.05 63.99
N HIS A 11 8.37 50.51 64.79
CA HIS A 11 9.38 49.57 64.27
C HIS A 11 8.79 48.25 63.79
N LEU A 12 7.79 47.71 64.50
CA LEU A 12 7.09 46.48 64.09
C LEU A 12 6.29 46.66 62.77
N LYS A 13 5.64 47.83 62.59
CA LYS A 13 4.96 48.22 61.34
C LYS A 13 5.94 48.40 60.18
N SER A 14 7.12 48.93 60.44
CA SER A 14 8.19 49.07 59.44
C SER A 14 8.74 47.73 59.03
N LEU A 15 9.01 46.85 60.01
CA LEU A 15 9.48 45.47 59.76
C LEU A 15 8.49 44.67 58.95
N PHE A 16 7.21 44.80 59.27
CA PHE A 16 6.13 44.11 58.51
C PHE A 16 5.98 44.63 57.09
N LYS A 17 6.15 45.91 56.83
CA LYS A 17 6.17 46.51 55.49
C LYS A 17 7.38 46.00 54.67
N THR A 18 8.59 45.94 55.28
CA THR A 18 9.76 45.41 54.62
C THR A 18 9.63 43.92 54.33
N LEU A 19 9.05 43.14 55.22
CA LEU A 19 8.78 41.72 54.99
C LEU A 19 7.78 41.46 53.86
N ILE A 20 6.71 42.24 53.76
CA ILE A 20 5.75 42.19 52.66
C ILE A 20 6.42 42.59 51.34
N PHE A 21 7.28 43.60 51.35
CA PHE A 21 7.99 44.02 50.16
C PHE A 21 8.98 42.98 49.66
N ILE A 22 9.72 42.30 50.55
CA ILE A 22 10.61 41.17 50.23
C ILE A 22 9.79 39.99 49.73
N PHE A 23 8.63 39.67 50.33
CA PHE A 23 7.75 38.60 49.88
C PHE A 23 7.18 38.87 48.48
N LEU A 24 6.73 40.09 48.18
CA LEU A 24 6.30 40.50 46.85
C LEU A 24 7.45 40.50 45.83
N PHE A 25 8.67 40.87 46.25
CA PHE A 25 9.84 40.85 45.39
C PHE A 25 10.29 39.41 45.03
N VAL A 26 10.23 38.49 45.98
CA VAL A 26 10.52 37.04 45.73
C VAL A 26 9.47 36.41 44.81
N PHE A 27 8.22 36.82 44.91
CA PHE A 27 7.14 36.33 44.06
C PHE A 27 7.23 36.80 42.59
N CYS A 28 7.88 37.96 42.35
CA CYS A 28 8.06 38.50 41.00
C CYS A 28 9.10 37.76 40.14
N PHE A 29 9.96 36.91 40.71
CA PHE A 29 11.04 36.24 39.97
C PHE A 29 10.72 34.83 39.44
N SER A 30 9.49 34.34 39.56
CA SER A 30 9.09 33.04 39.01
C SER A 30 8.55 33.16 37.59
N SER A 31 9.16 33.98 36.75
CA SER A 31 8.89 33.93 35.30
C SER A 31 9.63 32.75 34.70
N ILE A 32 9.02 31.61 34.74
CA ILE A 32 9.48 30.46 33.90
C ILE A 32 9.28 30.89 32.46
N ALA A 33 10.35 31.08 31.72
CA ALA A 33 10.29 31.31 30.28
C ALA A 33 9.59 30.14 29.60
N GLN A 34 8.33 30.30 29.29
CA GLN A 34 7.54 29.30 28.57
C GLN A 34 7.68 29.58 27.09
N ASN A 35 8.29 28.66 26.37
CA ASN A 35 8.35 28.75 24.92
C ASN A 35 7.03 28.30 24.33
N SER A 36 6.55 28.99 23.32
CA SER A 36 5.30 28.68 22.63
C SER A 36 5.51 28.58 21.11
N GLY A 37 4.62 27.87 20.48
CA GLY A 37 4.52 27.84 19.02
C GLY A 37 3.07 27.84 18.61
N LEU A 38 2.80 28.23 17.37
CA LEU A 38 1.48 28.36 16.79
C LEU A 38 1.33 27.48 15.58
N VAL A 39 0.26 26.69 15.51
CA VAL A 39 -0.05 25.83 14.37
C VAL A 39 -1.28 26.36 13.64
N LEU A 40 -1.11 26.68 12.38
CA LEU A 40 -2.11 27.26 11.49
C LEU A 40 -2.35 26.37 10.27
N ASP A 41 -3.49 26.53 9.64
CA ASP A 41 -3.72 26.03 8.29
C ASP A 41 -3.20 27.03 7.23
N LEU A 42 -3.30 26.67 5.95
CA LEU A 42 -2.86 27.54 4.85
C LEU A 42 -3.74 28.79 4.67
N GLU A 43 -4.90 28.84 5.34
CA GLU A 43 -5.81 30.00 5.37
C GLU A 43 -5.57 30.88 6.63
N ASN A 44 -4.46 30.65 7.38
CA ASN A 44 -4.13 31.28 8.66
C ASN A 44 -5.15 31.03 9.79
N LYS A 45 -5.94 29.97 9.73
CA LYS A 45 -6.83 29.57 10.82
C LYS A 45 -6.09 28.67 11.81
N PRO A 46 -6.27 28.89 13.12
CA PRO A 46 -5.63 28.06 14.14
C PRO A 46 -6.15 26.62 14.09
N ILE A 47 -5.27 25.67 14.38
CA ILE A 47 -5.60 24.25 14.40
C ILE A 47 -5.46 23.72 15.82
N ASP A 48 -6.59 23.34 16.42
CA ASP A 48 -6.66 22.72 17.76
C ASP A 48 -6.20 21.25 17.74
N LYS A 49 -5.87 20.71 18.90
CA LYS A 49 -5.58 19.27 19.13
C LYS A 49 -4.57 18.65 18.15
N VAL A 50 -3.64 19.43 17.64
CA VAL A 50 -2.50 18.90 16.88
C VAL A 50 -1.54 18.25 17.85
N SER A 51 -1.19 16.99 17.60
CA SER A 51 -0.14 16.30 18.34
C SER A 51 1.23 16.81 17.88
N VAL A 52 2.01 17.37 18.80
CA VAL A 52 3.37 17.87 18.57
C VAL A 52 4.34 16.95 19.31
N PHE A 53 5.08 16.15 18.59
CA PHE A 53 6.08 15.25 19.17
C PHE A 53 7.47 15.84 19.04
N ILE A 54 8.17 15.99 20.17
CA ILE A 54 9.55 16.47 20.26
C ILE A 54 10.45 15.26 20.43
N ALA A 55 11.13 14.85 19.35
CA ALA A 55 11.87 13.59 19.31
C ALA A 55 13.01 13.54 20.34
N ASP A 56 13.77 14.63 20.48
CA ASP A 56 14.96 14.68 21.35
C ASP A 56 14.63 14.58 22.85
N GLN A 57 13.42 14.94 23.24
CA GLN A 57 12.97 14.91 24.64
C GLN A 57 11.91 13.85 24.90
N ASN A 58 11.45 13.15 23.89
CA ASN A 58 10.35 12.17 23.95
C ASN A 58 9.06 12.76 24.57
N ILE A 59 8.77 14.03 24.26
CA ILE A 59 7.62 14.76 24.78
C ILE A 59 6.54 14.83 23.71
N LEU A 60 5.31 14.52 24.10
CA LEU A 60 4.10 14.69 23.27
C LEU A 60 3.22 15.79 23.85
N LEU A 61 3.01 16.83 23.08
CA LEU A 61 2.16 17.98 23.40
C LEU A 61 0.93 18.00 22.50
N LYS A 62 -0.06 18.82 22.87
CA LYS A 62 -1.23 19.10 22.02
C LYS A 62 -1.48 20.60 21.95
N THR A 63 -1.90 21.08 20.77
CA THR A 63 -2.34 22.47 20.64
C THR A 63 -3.69 22.70 21.31
N ASN A 64 -3.86 23.92 21.86
CA ASN A 64 -5.13 24.41 22.39
C ASN A 64 -6.08 24.89 21.26
N ASP A 65 -7.24 25.46 21.62
CA ASP A 65 -8.24 25.95 20.65
C ASP A 65 -7.75 27.15 19.83
N LEU A 66 -6.71 27.84 20.27
CA LEU A 66 -6.04 28.91 19.54
C LEU A 66 -4.87 28.43 18.67
N GLY A 67 -4.69 27.08 18.58
CA GLY A 67 -3.60 26.48 17.83
C GLY A 67 -2.23 26.59 18.49
N GLU A 68 -2.16 27.02 19.75
CA GLU A 68 -0.92 27.24 20.48
C GLU A 68 -0.50 25.96 21.23
N PHE A 69 0.80 25.69 21.27
CA PHE A 69 1.39 24.68 22.12
C PHE A 69 2.53 25.29 22.94
N PHE A 70 2.73 24.76 24.12
CA PHE A 70 3.67 25.27 25.08
C PHE A 70 4.62 24.17 25.55
N PHE A 71 5.89 24.49 25.68
CA PHE A 71 6.88 23.57 26.22
C PHE A 71 7.83 24.29 27.19
N GLN A 72 8.31 23.55 28.18
CA GLN A 72 9.22 24.07 29.19
C GLN A 72 10.67 23.76 28.79
N GLY A 73 11.58 24.71 29.05
CA GLY A 73 13.01 24.54 28.79
C GLY A 73 13.44 24.91 27.38
N LYS A 74 14.75 24.99 27.16
CA LYS A 74 15.33 25.25 25.83
C LYS A 74 15.44 23.95 25.05
N LEU A 75 14.89 23.95 23.84
CA LEU A 75 15.17 22.90 22.88
C LEU A 75 16.56 23.14 22.28
N PRO A 76 17.35 22.08 22.08
CA PRO A 76 18.59 22.18 21.33
C PRO A 76 18.34 22.79 19.95
N ASN A 77 19.23 23.65 19.49
CA ASN A 77 19.19 24.15 18.14
C ASN A 77 19.25 22.94 17.17
N ASN A 78 18.32 22.91 16.22
CA ASN A 78 18.11 21.83 15.26
C ASN A 78 17.27 20.63 15.73
N SER A 79 16.62 20.67 16.90
CA SER A 79 15.62 19.67 17.28
C SER A 79 14.51 19.56 16.26
N TYR A 80 14.04 18.33 16.03
CA TYR A 80 12.93 18.08 15.11
C TYR A 80 11.61 17.93 15.86
N LEU A 81 10.61 18.68 15.43
CA LEU A 81 9.24 18.60 15.91
C LEU A 81 8.35 17.99 14.83
N ASN A 82 7.64 16.93 15.19
CA ASN A 82 6.71 16.27 14.29
C ASN A 82 5.26 16.67 14.66
N PHE A 83 4.56 17.23 13.69
CA PHE A 83 3.18 17.72 13.83
C PHE A 83 2.24 16.73 13.14
N TYR A 84 1.29 16.19 13.90
CA TYR A 84 0.30 15.26 13.41
C TYR A 84 -1.11 15.61 13.87
N LYS A 85 -2.05 15.64 12.93
CA LYS A 85 -3.49 15.69 13.18
C LYS A 85 -4.22 14.93 12.10
N ASN A 86 -5.26 14.19 12.49
CA ASN A 86 -6.13 13.52 11.52
C ASN A 86 -6.78 14.53 10.58
N GLY A 87 -6.77 14.28 9.27
CA GLY A 87 -7.24 15.21 8.24
C GLY A 87 -6.22 16.28 7.80
N TYR A 88 -4.97 16.21 8.28
CA TYR A 88 -3.86 17.07 7.85
C TYR A 88 -2.63 16.24 7.46
N VAL A 89 -1.83 16.77 6.54
CA VAL A 89 -0.55 16.17 6.19
C VAL A 89 0.41 16.37 7.36
N SER A 90 0.97 15.28 7.89
CA SER A 90 2.00 15.36 8.93
C SER A 90 3.21 16.13 8.44
N LYS A 91 3.80 16.95 9.32
CA LYS A 91 4.93 17.81 8.98
C LYS A 91 6.04 17.70 10.02
N LEU A 92 7.23 17.42 9.54
CA LEU A 92 8.44 17.47 10.33
C LEU A 92 9.09 18.86 10.14
N VAL A 93 9.30 19.57 11.23
CA VAL A 93 9.87 20.94 11.22
C VAL A 93 11.09 20.98 12.12
N LYS A 94 12.14 21.59 11.62
CA LYS A 94 13.35 21.84 12.41
C LYS A 94 13.14 23.07 13.27
N TYR A 95 13.33 22.94 14.56
CA TYR A 95 13.20 24.05 15.51
C TYR A 95 14.31 25.07 15.28
N LYS A 96 13.92 26.35 15.24
CA LYS A 96 14.83 27.51 15.30
C LYS A 96 14.41 28.38 16.49
N GLU A 97 15.35 28.74 17.32
CA GLU A 97 15.12 29.64 18.46
C GLU A 97 14.64 31.02 17.95
N GLY A 98 13.48 31.48 18.42
CA GLY A 98 12.90 32.80 18.08
C GLY A 98 11.43 32.89 18.51
N ASN A 99 10.96 34.11 18.76
CA ASN A 99 9.65 34.36 19.36
C ASN A 99 8.42 34.06 18.49
N ASP A 100 8.58 33.65 17.22
CA ASP A 100 7.48 33.45 16.30
C ASP A 100 7.56 32.07 15.62
N PHE A 101 7.56 30.98 16.41
CA PHE A 101 7.55 29.64 15.83
C PHE A 101 6.16 29.29 15.29
N LYS A 102 5.94 29.58 14.00
CA LYS A 102 4.68 29.29 13.29
C LYS A 102 4.85 28.10 12.36
N VAL A 103 3.91 27.18 12.44
CA VAL A 103 3.88 25.96 11.60
C VAL A 103 2.57 25.91 10.83
N PHE A 104 2.67 25.79 9.50
CA PHE A 104 1.51 25.65 8.64
C PHE A 104 1.33 24.17 8.27
N LEU A 105 0.14 23.63 8.60
CA LEU A 105 -0.27 22.30 8.17
C LEU A 105 -1.23 22.42 6.99
N LYS A 106 -0.98 21.61 5.99
CA LYS A 106 -1.87 21.46 4.84
C LYS A 106 -2.97 20.48 5.20
N LYS A 107 -4.24 20.88 5.05
CA LYS A 107 -5.35 19.92 5.13
C LYS A 107 -5.03 18.79 4.16
N LEU A 108 -5.08 17.58 4.67
CA LEU A 108 -5.11 16.39 3.83
C LEU A 108 -6.45 16.52 3.07
N HIS A 109 -6.43 17.21 1.94
CA HIS A 109 -7.41 16.92 0.94
C HIS A 109 -7.06 15.50 0.48
N VAL A 110 -7.53 14.50 1.20
CA VAL A 110 -8.05 13.35 0.53
C VAL A 110 -9.15 13.97 -0.35
N LYS A 111 -8.76 14.50 -1.51
CA LYS A 111 -9.63 14.31 -2.65
C LYS A 111 -9.80 12.80 -2.62
N LEU A 112 -10.90 12.35 -2.08
CA LEU A 112 -11.54 11.18 -2.59
C LEU A 112 -11.54 11.48 -4.07
N ASP A 113 -10.50 11.01 -4.76
CA ASP A 113 -10.47 11.01 -6.21
C ASP A 113 -11.79 10.37 -6.49
N GLU A 114 -12.68 11.15 -6.97
CA GLU A 114 -14.10 10.97 -7.08
C GLU A 114 -14.30 9.52 -7.41
N VAL A 115 -14.59 8.80 -6.36
CA VAL A 115 -14.48 7.38 -6.20
C VAL A 115 -14.97 6.79 -7.49
N GLY A 116 -14.05 6.21 -8.26
CA GLY A 116 -14.50 5.14 -9.08
C GLY A 116 -15.29 4.28 -8.11
N VAL A 117 -16.58 4.09 -8.32
CA VAL A 117 -17.40 3.24 -7.49
C VAL A 117 -16.70 1.89 -7.47
N VAL A 118 -15.71 1.80 -6.59
CA VAL A 118 -15.34 0.55 -6.04
C VAL A 118 -16.51 0.26 -5.14
N GLU A 119 -17.47 -0.50 -5.65
CA GLU A 119 -18.33 -1.22 -4.76
C GLU A 119 -17.39 -1.94 -3.82
N SER A 120 -17.15 -1.30 -2.71
CA SER A 120 -16.64 -2.05 -1.60
C SER A 120 -17.78 -2.99 -1.24
N TYR A 121 -17.72 -4.22 -1.69
CA TYR A 121 -18.27 -5.34 -0.94
C TYR A 121 -17.66 -5.38 0.48
N SER A 122 -16.84 -4.40 0.82
CA SER A 122 -16.33 -4.07 2.14
C SER A 122 -17.36 -3.37 3.06
N GLU A 123 -18.65 -3.49 2.82
CA GLU A 123 -19.59 -3.40 3.96
C GLU A 123 -19.21 -4.38 5.07
N LEU A 124 -18.49 -5.43 4.74
CA LEU A 124 -17.83 -6.33 5.68
C LEU A 124 -16.61 -5.72 6.39
N GLY A 125 -15.95 -4.73 5.81
CA GLY A 125 -14.75 -4.09 6.38
C GLY A 125 -15.00 -3.23 7.61
N ASN A 126 -16.23 -2.85 7.88
CA ASN A 126 -16.62 -2.08 9.06
C ASN A 126 -16.95 -2.94 10.28
N THR A 127 -17.09 -4.25 10.14
CA THR A 127 -17.24 -5.14 11.28
C THR A 127 -15.87 -5.59 11.73
N LYS A 128 -15.51 -5.26 12.99
CA LYS A 128 -14.25 -5.65 13.66
C LYS A 128 -14.00 -7.18 13.74
N LEU A 129 -14.84 -7.98 13.10
CA LEU A 129 -14.82 -9.44 13.09
C LEU A 129 -14.32 -10.04 11.76
N THR A 130 -13.99 -9.23 10.76
CA THR A 130 -13.56 -9.75 9.46
C THR A 130 -12.05 -9.74 9.34
N ASN A 131 -11.47 -10.90 9.13
CA ASN A 131 -10.04 -11.11 8.89
C ASN A 131 -9.72 -10.77 7.41
N ILE A 132 -9.77 -9.48 7.07
CA ILE A 132 -9.47 -8.97 5.73
C ILE A 132 -8.13 -8.28 5.77
N GLU A 133 -7.19 -8.76 4.99
CA GLU A 133 -5.93 -8.10 4.72
C GLU A 133 -5.95 -7.50 3.32
N LYS A 134 -5.43 -6.28 3.19
CA LYS A 134 -5.40 -5.54 1.92
C LYS A 134 -3.98 -5.21 1.54
N LYS A 135 -3.69 -5.29 0.24
CA LYS A 135 -2.42 -4.87 -0.31
C LYS A 135 -2.63 -4.06 -1.58
N SER A 136 -1.98 -2.90 -1.66
CA SER A 136 -1.88 -2.14 -2.91
C SER A 136 -1.00 -2.88 -3.92
N LEU A 137 -1.50 -2.98 -5.13
CA LEU A 137 -0.80 -3.56 -6.27
C LEU A 137 -0.20 -2.48 -7.20
N GLU A 138 -0.23 -1.22 -6.78
CA GLU A 138 0.44 -0.16 -7.53
C GLU A 138 1.94 -0.41 -7.62
N ASN A 139 2.49 -0.29 -8.83
CA ASN A 139 3.91 -0.48 -9.14
C ASN A 139 4.47 -1.90 -8.88
N ILE A 140 3.63 -2.94 -8.76
CA ILE A 140 4.11 -4.32 -8.57
C ILE A 140 5.04 -4.75 -9.70
N PHE A 141 4.75 -4.34 -10.94
CA PHE A 141 5.58 -4.62 -12.11
C PHE A 141 7.05 -4.24 -11.92
N LEU A 142 7.35 -3.17 -11.18
CA LEU A 142 8.71 -2.70 -10.95
C LEU A 142 9.40 -3.39 -9.75
N ARG A 143 8.62 -3.95 -8.81
CA ARG A 143 9.15 -4.49 -7.56
C ARG A 143 9.26 -5.99 -7.57
N ASP A 144 8.26 -6.67 -8.08
CA ASP A 144 8.07 -8.10 -7.95
C ASP A 144 8.13 -8.78 -9.35
N ASN A 145 8.56 -10.02 -9.43
CA ASN A 145 8.68 -10.72 -10.72
C ASN A 145 7.33 -11.16 -11.27
N SER A 146 6.37 -11.42 -10.38
CA SER A 146 5.01 -11.82 -10.76
C SER A 146 3.96 -11.28 -9.80
N LEU A 147 2.68 -11.36 -10.21
CA LEU A 147 1.54 -11.05 -9.35
C LEU A 147 1.50 -11.97 -8.13
N VAL A 148 1.75 -13.25 -8.31
CA VAL A 148 1.70 -14.24 -7.22
C VAL A 148 2.77 -13.95 -6.17
N GLU A 149 4.00 -13.72 -6.61
CA GLU A 149 5.09 -13.32 -5.71
C GLU A 149 4.73 -12.05 -4.92
N SER A 150 4.14 -11.07 -5.59
CA SER A 150 3.71 -9.84 -4.90
C SER A 150 2.73 -10.12 -3.76
N ILE A 151 1.74 -10.97 -3.96
CA ILE A 151 0.68 -11.20 -2.96
C ILE A 151 1.11 -12.10 -1.80
N THR A 152 2.20 -12.86 -1.91
CA THR A 152 2.71 -13.70 -0.80
C THR A 152 3.15 -12.90 0.43
N GLN A 153 3.28 -11.58 0.32
CA GLN A 153 3.52 -10.70 1.47
C GLN A 153 2.28 -10.58 2.41
N LEU A 154 1.10 -11.06 1.97
CA LEU A 154 -0.07 -11.17 2.84
C LEU A 154 0.07 -12.39 3.75
N SER A 155 -0.35 -12.26 5.02
CA SER A 155 -0.16 -13.31 6.02
C SER A 155 -0.89 -14.62 5.66
N GLY A 156 -0.16 -15.72 5.64
CA GLY A 156 -0.69 -17.07 5.35
C GLY A 156 -0.93 -17.31 3.87
N LEU A 157 -0.37 -16.48 2.99
CA LEU A 157 -0.21 -16.81 1.59
C LEU A 157 1.16 -17.41 1.34
N ASP A 158 1.18 -18.42 0.51
CA ASP A 158 2.35 -19.09 0.00
C ASP A 158 2.18 -19.37 -1.50
N ILE A 159 3.19 -19.91 -2.14
CA ILE A 159 3.25 -20.16 -3.58
C ILE A 159 3.76 -21.56 -3.87
N VAL A 160 3.10 -22.24 -4.77
CA VAL A 160 3.66 -23.37 -5.47
C VAL A 160 4.03 -22.91 -6.89
N SER A 161 5.28 -23.12 -7.28
CA SER A 161 5.82 -22.62 -8.54
C SER A 161 6.70 -23.67 -9.23
N SER A 162 6.54 -23.79 -10.53
CA SER A 162 7.43 -24.54 -11.43
C SER A 162 8.12 -23.57 -12.40
N GLY A 163 8.52 -22.40 -11.92
CA GLY A 163 9.04 -21.30 -12.69
C GLY A 163 8.11 -20.08 -12.70
N LEU A 164 8.48 -19.02 -13.41
CA LEU A 164 7.69 -17.78 -13.44
C LEU A 164 6.38 -17.92 -14.22
N GLY A 165 6.31 -18.84 -15.19
CA GLY A 165 5.11 -19.06 -16.02
C GLY A 165 4.04 -19.92 -15.32
N ILE A 166 4.40 -20.71 -14.30
CA ILE A 166 3.47 -21.56 -13.59
C ILE A 166 3.57 -21.30 -12.09
N GLN A 167 2.68 -20.48 -11.59
CA GLN A 167 2.63 -20.10 -10.18
C GLN A 167 1.21 -20.18 -9.65
N LYS A 168 1.04 -20.82 -8.51
CA LYS A 168 -0.23 -21.03 -7.86
C LYS A 168 -0.23 -20.54 -6.42
N VAL A 169 -1.31 -19.90 -6.02
CA VAL A 169 -1.48 -19.38 -4.67
C VAL A 169 -1.93 -20.50 -3.73
N VAL A 170 -1.30 -20.53 -2.57
CA VAL A 170 -1.65 -21.40 -1.45
C VAL A 170 -2.08 -20.51 -0.28
N VAL A 171 -3.26 -20.72 0.28
CA VAL A 171 -3.78 -19.99 1.44
C VAL A 171 -3.83 -20.96 2.62
N ARG A 172 -2.99 -20.75 3.63
CA ARG A 172 -2.92 -21.60 4.83
C ARG A 172 -2.80 -23.11 4.49
N GLY A 173 -1.97 -23.46 3.52
CA GLY A 173 -1.77 -24.83 3.06
C GLY A 173 -2.86 -25.36 2.11
N LEU A 174 -3.87 -24.57 1.76
CA LEU A 174 -4.94 -24.95 0.83
C LEU A 174 -4.77 -24.24 -0.51
N SER A 175 -4.97 -24.97 -1.61
CA SER A 175 -4.86 -24.44 -2.98
C SER A 175 -5.94 -25.04 -3.90
N GLY A 176 -5.93 -24.63 -5.14
CA GLY A 176 -6.83 -25.14 -6.17
C GLY A 176 -8.28 -24.77 -5.89
N MET A 177 -9.19 -25.75 -5.94
CA MET A 177 -10.63 -25.55 -5.74
C MET A 177 -11.03 -25.03 -4.35
N ARG A 178 -10.09 -24.93 -3.40
CA ARG A 178 -10.34 -24.45 -2.05
C ARG A 178 -10.00 -22.97 -1.85
N VAL A 179 -9.49 -22.31 -2.88
CA VAL A 179 -9.16 -20.88 -2.89
C VAL A 179 -9.93 -20.23 -4.05
N VAL A 180 -10.80 -19.29 -3.70
CA VAL A 180 -11.64 -18.61 -4.70
C VAL A 180 -11.00 -17.29 -5.07
N THR A 181 -11.05 -16.96 -6.35
CA THR A 181 -10.52 -15.69 -6.88
C THR A 181 -11.64 -14.87 -7.50
N PHE A 182 -11.72 -13.59 -7.15
CA PHE A 182 -12.61 -12.62 -7.76
C PHE A 182 -11.82 -11.50 -8.41
N LEU A 183 -12.30 -11.01 -9.53
CA LEU A 183 -11.82 -9.80 -10.19
C LEU A 183 -13.02 -8.86 -10.45
N ASN A 184 -13.01 -7.68 -9.80
CA ASN A 184 -14.06 -6.66 -9.93
C ASN A 184 -15.50 -7.19 -9.70
N GLY A 185 -15.68 -8.16 -8.80
CA GLY A 185 -16.98 -8.75 -8.47
C GLY A 185 -17.35 -10.01 -9.28
N MET A 186 -16.51 -10.41 -10.24
CA MET A 186 -16.70 -11.64 -11.01
C MET A 186 -15.74 -12.73 -10.51
N GLN A 187 -16.29 -13.91 -10.25
CA GLN A 187 -15.48 -15.09 -9.88
C GLN A 187 -14.68 -15.58 -11.09
N ILE A 188 -13.42 -15.88 -10.84
CA ILE A 188 -12.48 -16.45 -11.82
C ILE A 188 -12.22 -17.91 -11.45
N ASN A 189 -12.68 -18.83 -12.29
CA ASN A 189 -12.66 -20.28 -11.98
C ASN A 189 -11.37 -21.01 -12.40
N ASN A 190 -10.34 -20.29 -12.78
CA ASN A 190 -9.08 -20.85 -13.28
C ASN A 190 -8.15 -21.40 -12.20
N GLN A 191 -8.42 -21.18 -10.93
CA GLN A 191 -7.68 -21.81 -9.81
C GLN A 191 -8.03 -23.28 -9.58
N GLN A 192 -9.06 -23.80 -10.26
CA GLN A 192 -9.55 -25.16 -10.08
C GLN A 192 -8.65 -26.22 -10.71
N TRP A 193 -7.74 -25.83 -11.60
CA TRP A 193 -6.83 -26.73 -12.29
C TRP A 193 -5.70 -27.23 -11.37
N ALA A 194 -5.01 -28.27 -11.79
CA ALA A 194 -3.88 -28.86 -11.08
C ALA A 194 -2.73 -27.86 -10.82
N ASN A 195 -1.70 -28.25 -10.08
CA ASN A 195 -0.62 -27.35 -9.65
C ASN A 195 0.30 -26.87 -10.81
N ASP A 196 0.15 -27.43 -11.98
CA ASP A 196 0.84 -27.09 -13.23
C ASP A 196 0.15 -26.00 -14.05
N HIS A 197 -0.86 -25.31 -13.49
CA HIS A 197 -1.57 -24.23 -14.15
C HIS A 197 -1.48 -22.92 -13.35
N GLY A 198 -1.27 -21.79 -14.03
CA GLY A 198 -1.18 -20.46 -13.43
C GLY A 198 -2.52 -19.83 -13.01
N ILE A 199 -2.47 -18.57 -12.59
CA ILE A 199 -3.66 -17.81 -12.16
C ILE A 199 -4.64 -17.53 -13.33
N GLY A 200 -4.14 -17.46 -14.56
CA GLY A 200 -4.95 -17.31 -15.77
C GLY A 200 -5.54 -15.91 -16.00
N PHE A 201 -5.06 -14.89 -15.31
CA PHE A 201 -5.32 -13.48 -15.61
C PHE A 201 -4.08 -12.65 -15.33
N THR A 202 -4.01 -11.47 -15.95
CA THR A 202 -2.85 -10.58 -15.87
C THR A 202 -2.94 -9.61 -14.68
N ASP A 203 -1.77 -9.17 -14.20
CA ASP A 203 -1.60 -8.09 -13.23
C ASP A 203 -1.88 -6.68 -13.81
N LEU A 204 -2.14 -6.58 -15.12
CA LEU A 204 -2.38 -5.32 -15.80
C LEU A 204 -3.48 -4.49 -15.17
N GLY A 205 -3.12 -3.27 -14.77
CA GLY A 205 -4.07 -2.30 -14.26
C GLY A 205 -4.79 -2.71 -12.98
N LEU A 206 -4.24 -3.67 -12.21
CA LEU A 206 -4.72 -3.96 -10.87
C LEU A 206 -4.30 -2.85 -9.89
N GLY A 207 -5.16 -2.50 -8.96
CA GLY A 207 -4.89 -1.48 -7.93
C GLY A 207 -4.75 -2.06 -6.54
N GLU A 208 -5.53 -3.07 -6.21
CA GLU A 208 -5.60 -3.64 -4.86
C GLU A 208 -5.98 -5.12 -4.90
N VAL A 209 -5.46 -5.87 -3.94
CA VAL A 209 -5.96 -7.20 -3.60
C VAL A 209 -6.40 -7.23 -2.13
N GLU A 210 -7.52 -7.88 -1.88
CA GLU A 210 -8.03 -8.20 -0.55
C GLU A 210 -7.97 -9.72 -0.35
N LEU A 211 -7.33 -10.13 0.74
CA LEU A 211 -7.36 -11.52 1.20
C LEU A 211 -8.37 -11.66 2.32
N ILE A 212 -9.40 -12.44 2.09
CA ILE A 212 -10.48 -12.71 3.04
C ILE A 212 -10.34 -14.15 3.54
N LYS A 213 -10.19 -14.33 4.85
CA LYS A 213 -9.91 -15.63 5.48
C LYS A 213 -11.00 -16.04 6.47
N GLY A 214 -11.15 -17.34 6.66
CA GLY A 214 -12.07 -17.92 7.64
C GLY A 214 -13.56 -17.80 7.25
N ALA A 215 -14.45 -17.74 8.22
CA ALA A 215 -15.90 -17.79 8.00
C ALA A 215 -16.43 -16.70 7.06
N SER A 216 -15.76 -15.56 7.01
CA SER A 216 -16.13 -14.44 6.11
C SER A 216 -15.98 -14.78 4.64
N ALA A 217 -15.06 -15.70 4.29
CA ALA A 217 -14.86 -16.14 2.91
C ALA A 217 -16.02 -17.02 2.42
N LEU A 218 -16.70 -17.75 3.31
CA LEU A 218 -17.79 -18.66 2.94
C LEU A 218 -19.01 -17.94 2.35
N LYS A 219 -19.15 -16.63 2.54
CA LYS A 219 -20.18 -15.83 1.88
C LYS A 219 -20.02 -15.83 0.35
N TYR A 220 -18.85 -16.14 -0.15
CA TYR A 220 -18.50 -16.17 -1.57
C TYR A 220 -18.56 -17.59 -2.17
N GLY A 221 -19.07 -18.55 -1.42
CA GLY A 221 -19.27 -19.93 -1.85
C GLY A 221 -18.56 -20.94 -0.94
N SER A 222 -19.02 -22.19 -0.98
CA SER A 222 -18.46 -23.30 -0.20
C SER A 222 -17.01 -23.62 -0.57
N GLU A 223 -16.59 -23.27 -1.77
CA GLU A 223 -15.22 -23.48 -2.26
C GLU A 223 -14.20 -22.55 -1.60
N ALA A 224 -14.66 -21.45 -0.97
CA ALA A 224 -13.79 -20.48 -0.31
C ALA A 224 -13.30 -20.91 1.09
N ILE A 225 -13.24 -22.20 1.38
CA ILE A 225 -12.82 -22.74 2.68
C ILE A 225 -11.36 -22.39 3.01
N GLY A 226 -10.48 -22.34 2.02
CA GLY A 226 -9.10 -21.88 2.17
C GLY A 226 -8.99 -20.37 2.31
N GLY A 227 -9.86 -19.66 1.62
CA GLY A 227 -9.90 -18.20 1.58
C GLY A 227 -10.30 -17.66 0.21
N LEU A 228 -10.44 -16.35 0.16
CA LEU A 228 -10.84 -15.61 -1.04
C LEU A 228 -9.79 -14.54 -1.35
N LEU A 229 -9.34 -14.49 -2.59
CA LEU A 229 -8.58 -13.39 -3.17
C LEU A 229 -9.49 -12.50 -4.00
N TYR A 230 -9.66 -11.26 -3.59
CA TYR A 230 -10.49 -10.29 -4.30
C TYR A 230 -9.63 -9.20 -4.92
N PHE A 231 -9.47 -9.23 -6.23
CA PHE A 231 -8.72 -8.26 -7.01
C PHE A 231 -9.61 -7.12 -7.50
N LYS A 232 -9.08 -5.91 -7.42
CA LYS A 232 -9.72 -4.70 -7.91
C LYS A 232 -8.81 -3.98 -8.88
N ASP A 233 -9.39 -3.42 -9.92
CA ASP A 233 -8.69 -2.58 -10.86
C ASP A 233 -8.23 -1.27 -10.22
N ALA A 234 -7.13 -0.75 -10.75
CA ALA A 234 -6.68 0.60 -10.41
C ALA A 234 -7.75 1.63 -10.82
N PRO A 235 -8.01 2.63 -9.96
CA PRO A 235 -9.02 3.64 -10.21
C PRO A 235 -8.74 4.43 -11.50
N PHE A 236 -9.79 4.99 -12.07
CA PHE A 236 -9.67 5.96 -13.14
C PHE A 236 -8.94 7.23 -12.63
N VAL A 237 -8.30 7.96 -13.53
CA VAL A 237 -7.70 9.25 -13.16
C VAL A 237 -8.78 10.29 -12.86
N SER A 238 -8.46 11.25 -12.00
CA SER A 238 -9.34 12.38 -11.68
C SER A 238 -9.66 13.23 -12.93
N SER A 239 -10.76 13.99 -12.88
CA SER A 239 -11.27 14.76 -14.01
C SER A 239 -10.22 15.64 -14.69
N LYS A 240 -10.29 15.71 -16.01
CA LYS A 240 -9.42 16.50 -16.90
C LYS A 240 -7.92 16.15 -16.78
N LYS A 241 -7.61 14.89 -16.42
CA LYS A 241 -6.21 14.43 -16.35
C LYS A 241 -5.93 13.31 -17.33
N ILE A 242 -4.69 13.29 -17.77
CA ILE A 242 -4.08 12.21 -18.56
C ILE A 242 -2.90 11.69 -17.74
N LYS A 243 -2.76 10.38 -17.65
CA LYS A 243 -1.58 9.71 -17.09
C LYS A 243 -1.17 8.59 -18.03
N GLY A 244 0.10 8.40 -18.21
CA GLY A 244 0.66 7.28 -18.95
C GLY A 244 1.97 6.82 -18.34
N PHE A 245 2.31 5.57 -18.57
CA PHE A 245 3.61 5.01 -18.23
C PHE A 245 4.04 3.99 -19.27
N LEU A 246 5.34 3.83 -19.41
CA LEU A 246 5.99 2.73 -20.08
C LEU A 246 7.04 2.19 -19.12
N ALA A 247 7.05 0.89 -18.90
CA ALA A 247 7.99 0.23 -18.02
C ALA A 247 8.53 -1.04 -18.68
N THR A 248 9.81 -1.30 -18.49
CA THR A 248 10.46 -2.53 -18.93
C THR A 248 11.21 -3.15 -17.77
N LYS A 249 11.25 -4.47 -17.72
CA LYS A 249 11.95 -5.24 -16.71
C LYS A 249 12.74 -6.36 -17.37
N PHE A 250 13.93 -6.60 -16.85
CA PHE A 250 14.77 -7.71 -17.24
C PHE A 250 15.26 -8.45 -15.99
N ASN A 251 15.23 -9.78 -16.03
CA ASN A 251 15.75 -10.64 -14.97
C ASN A 251 16.75 -11.65 -15.59
N ASN A 252 17.93 -11.68 -15.02
CA ASN A 252 19.04 -12.48 -15.55
C ASN A 252 18.92 -13.99 -15.23
N SER A 253 18.10 -14.38 -14.24
CA SER A 253 17.99 -15.80 -13.82
C SER A 253 17.28 -16.67 -14.86
N SER A 254 16.45 -16.09 -15.70
CA SER A 254 15.70 -16.78 -16.77
C SER A 254 15.69 -15.97 -18.07
N TYR A 255 16.57 -14.99 -18.19
CA TYR A 255 16.54 -14.03 -19.30
C TYR A 255 15.13 -13.46 -19.55
N PHE A 256 14.37 -13.34 -18.44
CA PHE A 256 13.02 -12.82 -18.47
C PHE A 256 13.04 -11.36 -18.88
N SER A 257 12.28 -11.05 -19.92
CA SER A 257 12.05 -9.68 -20.38
C SER A 257 10.56 -9.40 -20.39
N SER A 258 10.17 -8.27 -19.85
CA SER A 258 8.77 -7.85 -19.84
C SER A 258 8.66 -6.35 -20.08
N SER A 259 7.72 -5.97 -20.92
CA SER A 259 7.38 -4.58 -21.20
C SER A 259 5.91 -4.34 -20.94
N GLN A 260 5.60 -3.26 -20.25
CA GLN A 260 4.25 -2.87 -19.88
C GLN A 260 4.01 -1.41 -20.22
N PHE A 261 2.86 -1.10 -20.79
CA PHE A 261 2.40 0.28 -20.93
C PHE A 261 1.03 0.48 -20.31
N GLY A 262 0.77 1.69 -19.88
CA GLY A 262 -0.55 2.09 -19.40
C GLY A 262 -0.88 3.51 -19.81
N PHE A 263 -2.14 3.73 -20.14
CA PHE A 263 -2.68 5.03 -20.50
C PHE A 263 -4.03 5.21 -19.80
N LYS A 264 -4.20 6.31 -19.08
CA LYS A 264 -5.43 6.69 -18.39
C LYS A 264 -5.84 8.10 -18.83
N TRP A 265 -7.09 8.24 -19.17
CA TRP A 265 -7.66 9.51 -19.59
C TRP A 265 -9.03 9.75 -18.99
N ASN A 266 -9.29 10.98 -18.60
CA ASN A 266 -10.59 11.41 -18.12
C ASN A 266 -10.94 12.78 -18.71
N LYS A 267 -12.07 12.86 -19.36
CA LYS A 267 -12.64 14.12 -19.84
C LYS A 267 -14.11 14.21 -19.41
N GLN A 268 -14.37 15.11 -18.45
CA GLN A 268 -15.70 15.30 -17.88
C GLN A 268 -16.26 14.01 -17.24
N ASN A 269 -17.29 13.41 -17.88
CA ASN A 269 -17.97 12.21 -17.40
C ASN A 269 -17.49 10.92 -18.08
N PHE A 270 -16.51 11.02 -18.98
CA PHE A 270 -15.93 9.86 -19.67
C PHE A 270 -14.57 9.52 -19.10
N TYR A 271 -14.36 8.25 -18.81
CA TYR A 271 -13.14 7.70 -18.25
C TYR A 271 -12.66 6.56 -19.13
N PHE A 272 -11.36 6.51 -19.35
CA PHE A 272 -10.74 5.48 -20.15
C PHE A 272 -9.41 5.06 -19.54
N ASN A 273 -9.21 3.75 -19.40
CA ASN A 273 -7.95 3.13 -19.07
C ASN A 273 -7.60 2.11 -20.13
N LEU A 274 -6.35 2.09 -20.59
CA LEU A 274 -5.78 1.13 -21.51
C LEU A 274 -4.44 0.66 -20.98
N TYR A 275 -4.21 -0.64 -21.04
CA TYR A 275 -2.95 -1.26 -20.66
C TYR A 275 -2.57 -2.35 -21.67
N GLY A 276 -1.28 -2.57 -21.83
CA GLY A 276 -0.75 -3.68 -22.59
C GLY A 276 0.53 -4.22 -21.97
N GLN A 277 0.77 -5.49 -22.15
CA GLN A 277 1.95 -6.21 -21.68
C GLN A 277 2.39 -7.24 -22.70
N TYR A 278 3.70 -7.36 -22.81
CA TYR A 278 4.37 -8.49 -23.45
C TYR A 278 5.49 -8.98 -22.54
N SER A 279 5.54 -10.28 -22.29
CA SER A 279 6.56 -10.90 -21.47
C SER A 279 7.08 -12.16 -22.14
N ILE A 280 8.36 -12.42 -21.99
CA ILE A 280 9.01 -13.63 -22.50
C ILE A 280 10.10 -14.05 -21.52
N SER A 281 10.26 -15.34 -21.33
CA SER A 281 11.26 -15.93 -20.47
C SER A 281 11.87 -17.17 -21.13
N SER A 282 13.15 -17.34 -20.94
CA SER A 282 13.85 -18.59 -21.17
C SER A 282 13.75 -19.48 -19.95
N ASP A 283 14.42 -20.63 -19.96
CA ASP A 283 14.44 -21.57 -18.84
C ASP A 283 15.06 -20.94 -17.59
N TYR A 284 14.47 -21.23 -16.44
CA TYR A 284 14.86 -20.68 -15.14
C TYR A 284 16.17 -21.34 -14.65
N ARG A 285 17.11 -20.48 -14.20
CA ARG A 285 18.39 -20.92 -13.66
C ARG A 285 18.27 -21.31 -12.20
N LEU A 286 18.69 -22.50 -11.87
CA LEU A 286 18.72 -23.05 -10.51
C LEU A 286 19.96 -22.58 -9.73
N PRO A 287 19.98 -22.72 -8.40
CA PRO A 287 21.13 -22.31 -7.55
C PRO A 287 22.44 -23.03 -7.89
N ASN A 288 22.38 -24.26 -8.40
CA ASN A 288 23.54 -25.07 -8.85
C ASN A 288 24.06 -24.66 -10.24
N ASN A 289 23.51 -23.60 -10.83
CA ASN A 289 23.75 -23.09 -12.18
C ASN A 289 23.17 -23.89 -13.34
N ASP A 290 22.49 -24.98 -13.09
CA ASP A 290 21.70 -25.66 -14.10
C ASP A 290 20.43 -24.91 -14.44
N TYR A 291 19.76 -25.29 -15.51
CA TYR A 291 18.50 -24.71 -15.95
C TYR A 291 17.36 -25.71 -15.77
N LEU A 292 16.25 -25.27 -15.23
CA LEU A 292 15.03 -26.08 -15.17
C LEU A 292 14.45 -26.20 -16.58
N PHE A 293 14.62 -27.37 -17.19
CA PHE A 293 14.26 -27.59 -18.57
C PHE A 293 12.76 -27.37 -18.80
N ASN A 294 12.43 -26.66 -19.88
CA ASN A 294 11.08 -26.31 -20.31
C ASN A 294 10.29 -25.49 -19.29
N SER A 295 10.96 -24.64 -18.52
CA SER A 295 10.32 -23.67 -17.63
C SER A 295 10.10 -22.29 -18.28
N ARG A 296 10.40 -22.18 -19.58
CA ARG A 296 10.23 -21.00 -20.43
C ARG A 296 8.76 -20.67 -20.66
N PHE A 297 8.45 -19.41 -20.90
CA PHE A 297 7.09 -19.00 -21.24
C PHE A 297 7.06 -17.71 -22.05
N ASN A 298 5.94 -17.45 -22.69
CA ASN A 298 5.58 -16.13 -23.19
C ASN A 298 4.17 -15.74 -22.78
N GLN A 299 3.94 -14.44 -22.69
CA GLN A 299 2.67 -13.87 -22.25
C GLN A 299 2.37 -12.59 -23.00
N ASN A 300 1.12 -12.45 -23.45
CA ASN A 300 0.58 -11.22 -24.00
C ASN A 300 -0.69 -10.85 -23.26
N ALA A 301 -0.87 -9.58 -22.96
CA ALA A 301 -2.12 -9.12 -22.36
C ALA A 301 -2.49 -7.72 -22.82
N VAL A 302 -3.78 -7.50 -22.97
CA VAL A 302 -4.37 -6.19 -23.21
C VAL A 302 -5.58 -6.05 -22.31
N LYS A 303 -5.72 -4.90 -21.69
CA LYS A 303 -6.87 -4.57 -20.85
C LYS A 303 -7.30 -3.16 -21.10
N PHE A 304 -8.61 -2.97 -21.28
CA PHE A 304 -9.18 -1.63 -21.30
C PHE A 304 -10.45 -1.53 -20.46
N SER A 305 -10.72 -0.33 -19.99
CA SER A 305 -11.92 -0.02 -19.21
C SER A 305 -12.46 1.32 -19.66
N ILE A 306 -13.75 1.39 -19.93
CA ILE A 306 -14.47 2.61 -20.29
C ILE A 306 -15.56 2.83 -19.26
N ALA A 307 -15.65 4.02 -18.71
CA ALA A 307 -16.74 4.38 -17.83
C ALA A 307 -17.39 5.70 -18.26
N HIS A 308 -18.71 5.77 -18.09
CA HIS A 308 -19.49 6.98 -18.31
C HIS A 308 -20.38 7.23 -17.10
N ARG A 309 -20.33 8.46 -16.57
CA ARG A 309 -21.19 8.91 -15.47
C ARG A 309 -22.29 9.83 -16.01
N PHE A 310 -23.54 9.49 -15.71
CA PHE A 310 -24.70 10.30 -16.09
C PHE A 310 -25.72 10.33 -14.95
N LYS A 311 -26.09 11.52 -14.47
CA LYS A 311 -27.11 11.74 -13.42
C LYS A 311 -26.92 10.85 -12.16
N GLY A 312 -25.68 10.68 -11.71
CA GLY A 312 -25.36 9.85 -10.53
C GLY A 312 -25.22 8.35 -10.81
N LEU A 313 -25.61 7.88 -11.99
CA LEU A 313 -25.35 6.51 -12.44
C LEU A 313 -23.98 6.45 -13.12
N GLN A 314 -23.28 5.38 -12.88
CA GLN A 314 -22.00 5.10 -13.54
C GLN A 314 -22.09 3.75 -14.24
N ASN A 315 -21.84 3.75 -15.55
CA ASN A 315 -21.72 2.54 -16.35
C ASN A 315 -20.25 2.27 -16.59
N ILE A 316 -19.79 1.06 -16.33
CA ILE A 316 -18.42 0.65 -16.53
C ILE A 316 -18.37 -0.60 -17.38
N PHE A 317 -17.72 -0.50 -18.52
CA PHE A 317 -17.40 -1.64 -19.36
C PHE A 317 -15.90 -1.94 -19.24
N ARG A 318 -15.54 -3.22 -19.06
CA ARG A 318 -14.16 -3.69 -19.01
C ARG A 318 -13.99 -4.87 -19.93
N TYR A 319 -12.86 -4.89 -20.61
CA TYR A 319 -12.40 -6.03 -21.39
C TYR A 319 -10.96 -6.32 -21.05
N GLN A 320 -10.64 -7.58 -20.90
CA GLN A 320 -9.30 -8.09 -20.75
C GLN A 320 -9.09 -9.27 -21.67
N TYR A 321 -7.99 -9.23 -22.41
CA TYR A 321 -7.41 -10.35 -23.13
C TYR A 321 -6.11 -10.74 -22.44
N HIS A 322 -5.94 -12.03 -22.22
CA HIS A 322 -4.73 -12.60 -21.65
C HIS A 322 -4.44 -13.90 -22.39
N ASN A 323 -3.26 -13.98 -23.00
CA ASN A 323 -2.70 -15.20 -23.57
C ASN A 323 -1.39 -15.48 -22.86
N GLU A 324 -1.25 -16.71 -22.38
CA GLU A 324 -0.05 -17.21 -21.71
C GLU A 324 0.25 -18.62 -22.20
N ASN A 325 1.53 -18.86 -22.53
CA ASN A 325 2.01 -20.13 -23.03
C ASN A 325 3.22 -20.59 -22.19
N PRO A 326 3.01 -21.17 -21.00
CA PRO A 326 4.07 -21.75 -20.20
C PRO A 326 4.48 -23.12 -20.75
N GLY A 327 5.78 -23.38 -20.80
CA GLY A 327 6.32 -24.73 -20.87
C GLY A 327 5.99 -25.49 -19.59
N ILE A 328 5.92 -26.82 -19.66
CA ILE A 328 5.61 -27.67 -18.52
C ILE A 328 6.87 -28.43 -18.14
N PRO A 329 7.62 -27.98 -17.12
CA PRO A 329 8.81 -28.64 -16.63
C PRO A 329 8.45 -30.04 -16.08
N ALA A 330 9.30 -31.03 -16.31
CA ALA A 330 9.15 -32.34 -15.71
C ALA A 330 7.78 -33.03 -15.93
N HIS A 331 7.04 -32.65 -16.94
CA HIS A 331 5.81 -33.34 -17.31
C HIS A 331 6.14 -34.61 -18.11
N ALA A 332 6.86 -35.54 -17.47
CA ALA A 332 6.88 -36.92 -17.93
C ALA A 332 5.78 -37.64 -17.13
N HIS A 333 5.00 -38.45 -17.79
CA HIS A 333 4.18 -39.51 -17.15
C HIS A 333 5.09 -40.56 -16.49
N VAL A 334 6.13 -40.11 -15.80
CA VAL A 334 7.11 -40.91 -15.11
C VAL A 334 6.67 -40.99 -13.67
N ASP A 335 6.69 -42.16 -13.11
CA ASP A 335 6.52 -42.40 -11.69
C ASP A 335 7.38 -41.40 -10.90
N PRO A 336 6.80 -40.57 -10.02
CA PRO A 336 7.56 -39.59 -9.27
C PRO A 336 8.72 -40.13 -8.45
N SER A 337 8.69 -41.45 -8.17
CA SER A 337 9.77 -42.17 -7.48
C SER A 337 11.00 -42.45 -8.34
N ASN A 338 10.90 -42.29 -9.67
CA ASN A 338 11.95 -42.62 -10.65
C ASN A 338 12.44 -41.41 -11.47
N VAL A 339 12.03 -40.18 -11.14
CA VAL A 339 12.51 -38.99 -11.84
C VAL A 339 13.91 -38.62 -11.33
N ASN A 340 14.93 -38.85 -12.16
CA ASN A 340 16.24 -38.27 -11.89
C ASN A 340 16.23 -36.78 -12.14
N ILE A 341 16.85 -36.00 -11.24
CA ILE A 341 16.98 -34.53 -11.36
C ILE A 341 17.69 -34.19 -12.68
N GLU A 342 18.61 -35.02 -13.14
CA GLU A 342 19.34 -34.87 -14.40
C GLU A 342 18.43 -34.89 -15.64
N ASP A 343 17.28 -35.59 -15.58
CA ASP A 343 16.32 -35.67 -16.70
C ASP A 343 15.49 -34.36 -16.86
N ILE A 344 15.42 -33.54 -15.81
CA ILE A 344 14.62 -32.30 -15.78
C ILE A 344 15.48 -31.04 -15.75
N THR A 345 16.81 -31.18 -15.72
CA THR A 345 17.75 -30.03 -15.71
C THR A 345 18.69 -30.14 -16.92
N SER A 346 19.17 -28.97 -17.33
CA SER A 346 20.19 -28.85 -18.39
C SER A 346 21.35 -28.02 -17.88
N SER A 347 22.56 -28.49 -18.10
CA SER A 347 23.79 -27.77 -17.73
C SER A 347 24.08 -26.54 -18.62
N SER A 348 23.41 -26.46 -19.77
CA SER A 348 23.57 -25.33 -20.70
C SER A 348 22.24 -24.85 -21.27
N LEU A 349 22.14 -23.57 -21.51
CA LEU A 349 21.03 -22.92 -22.21
C LEU A 349 21.52 -22.52 -23.61
N ASP A 350 20.89 -23.05 -24.64
CA ASP A 350 21.07 -22.53 -25.99
C ASP A 350 20.25 -21.23 -26.14
N LEU A 351 20.93 -20.10 -26.12
CA LEU A 351 20.29 -18.79 -26.22
C LEU A 351 19.69 -18.53 -27.62
N SER A 352 20.16 -19.25 -28.65
CA SER A 352 19.59 -19.12 -30.00
C SER A 352 18.16 -19.64 -30.10
N ASP A 353 17.82 -20.61 -29.26
CA ASP A 353 16.51 -21.27 -29.18
C ASP A 353 15.84 -21.13 -27.79
N GLY A 354 16.47 -20.40 -26.88
CA GLY A 354 16.08 -20.31 -25.47
C GLY A 354 14.69 -19.75 -25.22
N TYR A 355 14.11 -19.03 -26.17
CA TYR A 355 12.75 -18.48 -26.07
C TYR A 355 11.72 -19.25 -26.88
N ARG A 356 12.12 -20.24 -27.66
CA ARG A 356 11.21 -21.09 -28.41
C ARG A 356 10.50 -22.06 -27.44
N LEU A 357 9.18 -22.06 -27.46
CA LEU A 357 8.40 -23.01 -26.65
C LEU A 357 8.70 -24.45 -27.08
N LEU A 358 8.95 -25.30 -26.11
CA LEU A 358 9.15 -26.73 -26.31
C LEU A 358 7.89 -27.49 -25.86
N THR A 359 7.63 -28.62 -26.46
CA THR A 359 6.56 -29.51 -26.01
C THR A 359 7.05 -30.39 -24.85
N PRO A 360 6.22 -30.61 -23.83
CA PRO A 360 4.85 -30.10 -23.68
C PRO A 360 4.80 -28.67 -23.20
N TYR A 361 3.87 -27.88 -23.73
CA TYR A 361 3.52 -26.58 -23.22
C TYR A 361 2.00 -26.42 -23.17
N GLN A 362 1.52 -25.52 -22.32
CA GLN A 362 0.11 -25.16 -22.25
C GLN A 362 -0.11 -23.87 -23.03
N SER A 363 -1.29 -23.70 -23.65
CA SER A 363 -1.71 -22.43 -24.21
C SER A 363 -3.02 -22.00 -23.56
N VAL A 364 -2.97 -20.90 -22.84
CA VAL A 364 -4.13 -20.33 -22.14
C VAL A 364 -4.54 -19.06 -22.84
N ASN A 365 -5.79 -19.01 -23.31
CA ASN A 365 -6.38 -17.82 -23.91
C ASN A 365 -7.64 -17.44 -23.15
N ASN A 366 -7.63 -16.29 -22.49
CA ASN A 366 -8.73 -15.79 -21.69
C ASN A 366 -9.26 -14.45 -22.22
N HIS A 367 -10.57 -14.40 -22.41
CA HIS A 367 -11.29 -13.18 -22.71
C HIS A 367 -12.28 -12.92 -21.58
N LEU A 368 -12.13 -11.78 -20.91
CA LEU A 368 -12.96 -11.41 -19.79
C LEU A 368 -13.70 -10.12 -20.11
N PHE A 369 -15.01 -10.18 -20.06
CA PHE A 369 -15.89 -9.03 -20.25
C PHE A 369 -16.69 -8.77 -18.99
N THR A 370 -16.68 -7.55 -18.50
CA THR A 370 -17.55 -7.15 -17.39
C THR A 370 -18.27 -5.86 -17.72
N TYR A 371 -19.55 -5.78 -17.33
CA TYR A 371 -20.36 -4.57 -17.38
C TYR A 371 -21.02 -4.36 -16.03
N LYS A 372 -21.00 -3.13 -15.59
CA LYS A 372 -21.57 -2.72 -14.32
C LYS A 372 -22.34 -1.41 -14.47
#